data_5e72d04bd0a5040257b586934e531294
#
_entry.id   5e72d04bd0a5040257b586934e531294
#
_cell.length_a   1.000
_cell.length_b   1.000
_cell.length_c   1.000
_cell.angle_alpha   90.00
_cell.angle_beta   90.00
_cell.angle_gamma   90.00
#
_symmetry.space_group_name_H-M   'P 1'
#
loop_
_entity.id
_entity.type
_entity.pdbx_description
1 polymer ?
#
loop_
_entity_poly.entity_id
_entity_poly.type
_entity_poly.pdbx_seq_one_letter_code
_entity_poly.pdbx_strand_id
1 'polypeptide(L)'
;MKRLPLLFLLVCAVCELGATSHAFGHGFAGARFFPATLSTDDPFVADEFSLPTVSSIVTPDNGGTRDTEISSNIALRITPKWDIEFGETFITLNPSQGRATNGFDNLSIGSKYEFFENDEHEAVVSLGLAVDVGGIGSKEVGADSFSTWTPGLFFGKGLGDLLEALRFLKPFAITGQAGVQIPTSASTRSITVNEQTGESEIEIERHPDVLEWGFALEYSVIYLQSQVQD
;
A
#
# COMPACT_ATOMS: atom_id res chain seq x y z
N MET A 1 16.22 23.08 -19.86
CA MET A 1 16.82 22.00 -19.06
C MET A 1 17.56 22.57 -17.84
N LYS A 2 16.87 22.99 -16.74
CA LYS A 2 17.53 23.47 -15.48
C LYS A 2 16.61 23.43 -14.24
N ARG A 3 15.63 22.51 -14.18
CA ARG A 3 14.69 22.42 -13.03
C ARG A 3 14.90 21.24 -12.08
N LEU A 4 15.82 20.32 -12.40
CA LEU A 4 16.11 19.12 -11.59
C LEU A 4 16.77 19.43 -10.22
N PRO A 5 17.68 20.42 -10.06
CA PRO A 5 18.32 20.66 -8.78
C PRO A 5 17.40 21.27 -7.71
N LEU A 6 16.32 21.95 -8.12
CA LEU A 6 15.41 22.60 -7.15
C LEU A 6 14.51 21.56 -6.45
N LEU A 7 14.07 20.53 -7.18
CA LEU A 7 13.26 19.45 -6.60
C LEU A 7 14.09 18.60 -5.63
N PHE A 8 15.34 18.30 -5.99
CA PHE A 8 16.25 17.55 -5.13
C PHE A 8 16.61 18.32 -3.85
N LEU A 9 16.79 19.64 -3.94
CA LEU A 9 17.01 20.51 -2.79
C LEU A 9 15.77 20.61 -1.89
N LEU A 10 14.57 20.59 -2.46
CA LEU A 10 13.31 20.60 -1.69
C LEU A 10 13.13 19.31 -0.90
N VAL A 11 13.41 18.15 -1.52
CA VAL A 11 13.35 16.83 -0.86
C VAL A 11 14.39 16.74 0.27
N CYS A 12 15.62 17.20 0.05
CA CYS A 12 16.63 17.24 1.11
C CYS A 12 16.27 18.20 2.25
N ALA A 13 15.66 19.35 1.97
CA ALA A 13 15.22 20.31 3.00
C ALA A 13 14.05 19.78 3.84
N VAL A 14 13.16 18.98 3.26
CA VAL A 14 12.07 18.31 4.00
C VAL A 14 12.63 17.21 4.91
N CYS A 15 13.65 16.48 4.47
CA CYS A 15 14.33 15.48 5.30
C CYS A 15 15.07 16.10 6.51
N GLU A 16 15.62 17.31 6.39
CA GLU A 16 16.32 17.97 7.51
C GLU A 16 15.36 18.59 8.54
N LEU A 17 14.16 18.99 8.15
CA LEU A 17 13.14 19.51 9.06
C LEU A 17 12.49 18.44 9.95
N GLY A 18 12.56 17.15 9.56
CA GLY A 18 12.09 16.00 10.33
C GLY A 18 13.06 15.46 11.38
N ALA A 19 14.31 15.96 11.44
CA ALA A 19 15.40 15.33 12.20
C ALA A 19 15.39 15.59 13.73
N THR A 20 14.34 16.16 14.31
CA THR A 20 14.25 16.39 15.77
C THR A 20 13.12 15.62 16.48
N SER A 21 12.33 14.83 15.76
CA SER A 21 11.42 13.89 16.39
C SER A 21 12.14 12.56 16.63
N HIS A 22 12.08 12.04 17.85
CA HIS A 22 12.49 10.67 18.12
C HIS A 22 11.72 9.77 17.15
N ALA A 23 12.41 9.19 16.17
CA ALA A 23 11.83 8.19 15.29
C ALA A 23 11.50 6.97 16.17
N PHE A 24 10.29 6.91 16.67
CA PHE A 24 9.71 5.67 17.13
C PHE A 24 9.31 4.93 15.85
N GLY A 25 10.14 3.99 15.42
CA GLY A 25 9.72 3.00 14.43
C GLY A 25 8.48 2.28 14.92
N HIS A 26 7.80 1.60 14.03
CA HIS A 26 6.57 0.82 14.20
C HIS A 26 5.99 0.72 15.62
N GLY A 27 4.68 0.90 15.77
CA GLY A 27 3.99 0.83 17.05
C GLY A 27 4.03 -0.58 17.67
N PHE A 28 3.85 -0.62 18.99
CA PHE A 28 3.64 -1.84 19.74
C PHE A 28 2.33 -1.71 20.49
N ALA A 29 1.51 -2.76 20.48
CA ALA A 29 0.41 -2.89 21.44
C ALA A 29 0.88 -3.84 22.56
N GLY A 30 1.23 -3.27 23.71
CA GLY A 30 1.85 -4.00 24.81
C GLY A 30 3.22 -4.58 24.43
N ALA A 31 3.34 -5.91 24.44
CA ALA A 31 4.55 -6.62 24.04
C ALA A 31 4.53 -7.05 22.55
N ARG A 32 3.50 -6.70 21.82
CA ARG A 32 3.27 -7.20 20.47
C ARG A 32 3.57 -6.14 19.41
N PHE A 33 4.34 -6.54 18.41
CA PHE A 33 4.58 -5.86 17.16
C PHE A 33 3.80 -6.58 16.05
N PHE A 34 3.15 -5.83 15.15
CA PHE A 34 2.41 -6.36 14.00
C PHE A 34 3.05 -5.82 12.71
N PRO A 35 4.02 -6.52 12.10
CA PRO A 35 4.66 -6.06 10.88
C PRO A 35 3.70 -6.13 9.68
N ALA A 36 3.94 -5.28 8.71
CA ALA A 36 3.38 -5.45 7.39
C ALA A 36 3.80 -6.81 6.78
N THR A 37 2.91 -7.43 6.03
CA THR A 37 3.12 -8.71 5.35
C THR A 37 2.85 -8.56 3.85
N LEU A 38 2.93 -9.65 3.08
CA LEU A 38 2.51 -9.65 1.68
C LEU A 38 0.99 -9.46 1.48
N SER A 39 0.19 -9.70 2.53
CA SER A 39 -1.28 -9.71 2.46
C SER A 39 -1.92 -8.61 3.29
N THR A 40 -1.19 -7.99 4.21
CA THR A 40 -1.71 -6.98 5.14
C THR A 40 -0.69 -5.90 5.36
N ASP A 41 -1.16 -4.67 5.44
CA ASP A 41 -0.37 -3.55 5.92
C ASP A 41 -0.29 -3.55 7.45
N ASP A 42 0.67 -2.80 7.99
CA ASP A 42 0.83 -2.51 9.40
C ASP A 42 -0.39 -1.74 9.94
N PRO A 43 -1.03 -2.18 11.03
CA PRO A 43 -2.17 -1.48 11.61
C PRO A 43 -1.79 -0.21 12.38
N PHE A 44 -0.51 0.05 12.65
CA PHE A 44 -0.05 1.21 13.39
C PHE A 44 0.13 2.46 12.52
N VAL A 45 0.13 3.61 13.17
CA VAL A 45 0.54 4.89 12.61
C VAL A 45 2.05 5.08 12.86
N ALA A 46 2.84 5.21 11.80
CA ALA A 46 4.29 5.27 11.87
C ALA A 46 4.91 6.34 10.97
N ASP A 47 6.15 6.75 11.27
CA ASP A 47 7.02 7.41 10.29
C ASP A 47 7.78 6.29 9.58
N GLU A 48 7.47 6.07 8.32
CA GLU A 48 8.02 4.96 7.57
C GLU A 48 8.43 5.36 6.14
N PHE A 49 9.50 4.79 5.68
CA PHE A 49 9.88 4.79 4.28
C PHE A 49 10.08 3.35 3.82
N SER A 50 9.15 2.85 3.03
CA SER A 50 9.27 1.53 2.41
C SER A 50 10.35 1.54 1.35
N LEU A 51 11.34 0.65 1.49
CA LEU A 51 12.31 0.42 0.42
C LEU A 51 11.58 -0.03 -0.85
N PRO A 52 12.07 0.37 -2.05
CA PRO A 52 11.39 0.00 -3.29
C PRO A 52 11.18 -1.51 -3.41
N THR A 53 9.92 -1.90 -3.61
CA THR A 53 9.55 -3.27 -3.95
C THR A 53 9.57 -3.44 -5.45
N VAL A 54 10.18 -4.52 -5.93
CA VAL A 54 10.24 -4.84 -7.35
C VAL A 54 9.44 -6.09 -7.63
N SER A 55 8.42 -5.96 -8.46
CA SER A 55 7.63 -7.08 -9.01
C SER A 55 7.94 -7.23 -10.49
N SER A 56 8.03 -8.45 -10.99
CA SER A 56 8.16 -8.71 -12.44
C SER A 56 7.40 -9.99 -12.81
N ILE A 57 6.34 -9.81 -13.55
CA ILE A 57 5.46 -10.88 -13.99
C ILE A 57 5.38 -10.90 -15.51
N VAL A 58 4.92 -12.01 -16.08
CA VAL A 58 4.62 -12.12 -17.52
C VAL A 58 3.14 -12.39 -17.67
N THR A 59 2.45 -11.45 -18.32
CA THR A 59 1.04 -11.57 -18.67
C THR A 59 0.90 -12.14 -20.09
N PRO A 60 -0.22 -12.81 -20.42
CA PRO A 60 -0.42 -13.40 -21.75
C PRO A 60 -0.69 -12.36 -22.86
N ASP A 61 -0.86 -11.10 -22.50
CA ASP A 61 -1.21 -10.01 -23.42
C ASP A 61 -0.12 -9.79 -24.48
N ASN A 62 -0.52 -9.51 -25.72
CA ASN A 62 0.37 -9.26 -26.86
C ASN A 62 1.43 -10.37 -27.08
N GLY A 63 1.04 -11.64 -26.88
CA GLY A 63 1.95 -12.77 -27.03
C GLY A 63 2.94 -12.95 -25.87
N GLY A 64 2.67 -12.33 -24.77
CA GLY A 64 3.46 -12.27 -23.55
C GLY A 64 4.08 -10.89 -23.33
N THR A 65 3.59 -10.17 -22.33
CA THR A 65 4.16 -8.89 -21.88
C THR A 65 4.84 -9.09 -20.53
N ARG A 66 6.10 -8.70 -20.44
CA ARG A 66 6.79 -8.62 -19.15
C ARG A 66 6.45 -7.26 -18.54
N ASP A 67 5.73 -7.33 -17.45
CA ASP A 67 5.39 -6.19 -16.61
C ASP A 67 6.37 -6.14 -15.43
N THR A 68 7.05 -5.02 -15.27
CA THR A 68 7.97 -4.79 -14.15
C THR A 68 7.58 -3.51 -13.45
N GLU A 69 7.24 -3.63 -12.18
CA GLU A 69 6.82 -2.55 -11.30
C GLU A 69 7.88 -2.30 -10.23
N ILE A 70 8.13 -1.04 -9.95
CA ILE A 70 8.97 -0.59 -8.85
C ILE A 70 8.12 0.37 -8.03
N SER A 71 7.68 -0.06 -6.85
CA SER A 71 6.80 0.72 -5.96
C SER A 71 7.52 1.12 -4.68
N SER A 72 7.18 2.28 -4.15
CA SER A 72 7.68 2.81 -2.88
C SER A 72 6.59 3.62 -2.20
N ASN A 73 6.61 3.65 -0.86
CA ASN A 73 5.66 4.39 -0.04
C ASN A 73 6.42 5.17 1.05
N ILE A 74 5.89 6.34 1.41
CA ILE A 74 6.35 7.15 2.53
C ILE A 74 5.14 7.46 3.40
N ALA A 75 5.18 7.08 4.67
CA ALA A 75 4.23 7.49 5.70
C ALA A 75 4.87 8.52 6.62
N LEU A 76 4.13 9.60 6.91
CA LEU A 76 4.57 10.70 7.76
C LEU A 76 3.56 10.88 8.89
N ARG A 77 3.99 10.67 10.11
CA ARG A 77 3.18 10.86 11.30
C ARG A 77 2.92 12.34 11.57
N ILE A 78 1.66 12.74 11.56
CA ILE A 78 1.23 14.11 11.86
C ILE A 78 0.93 14.26 13.36
N THR A 79 0.35 13.22 13.96
CA THR A 79 0.12 13.11 15.41
C THR A 79 0.46 11.68 15.85
N PRO A 80 0.54 11.37 17.15
CA PRO A 80 0.80 10.00 17.61
C PRO A 80 -0.17 8.93 17.07
N LYS A 81 -1.35 9.36 16.61
CA LYS A 81 -2.43 8.47 16.14
C LYS A 81 -2.90 8.75 14.71
N TRP A 82 -2.18 9.59 13.96
CA TRP A 82 -2.58 9.96 12.60
C TRP A 82 -1.36 10.21 11.72
N ASP A 83 -1.38 9.62 10.54
CA ASP A 83 -0.38 9.81 9.49
C ASP A 83 -1.00 10.23 8.14
N ILE A 84 -0.11 10.60 7.24
CA ILE A 84 -0.39 10.79 5.82
C ILE A 84 0.63 9.96 5.04
N GLU A 85 0.16 9.28 4.01
CA GLU A 85 0.96 8.39 3.19
C GLU A 85 1.00 8.86 1.74
N PHE A 86 2.13 8.60 1.07
CA PHE A 86 2.32 8.86 -0.36
C PHE A 86 2.98 7.65 -0.99
N GLY A 87 2.31 7.06 -1.97
CA GLY A 87 2.80 5.91 -2.73
C GLY A 87 2.99 6.25 -4.20
N GLU A 88 4.04 5.70 -4.82
CA GLU A 88 4.30 5.87 -6.24
C GLU A 88 4.83 4.57 -6.83
N THR A 89 4.40 4.26 -8.04
CA THR A 89 4.81 3.06 -8.78
C THR A 89 5.33 3.44 -10.16
N PHE A 90 6.55 3.00 -10.47
CA PHE A 90 7.11 3.09 -11.82
C PHE A 90 6.93 1.76 -12.52
N ILE A 91 6.26 1.78 -13.68
CA ILE A 91 5.89 0.60 -14.46
C ILE A 91 6.70 0.57 -15.75
N THR A 92 7.17 -0.62 -16.13
CA THR A 92 7.79 -0.91 -17.42
C THR A 92 7.08 -2.09 -18.05
N LEU A 93 6.39 -1.86 -19.17
CA LEU A 93 5.76 -2.90 -19.99
C LEU A 93 6.68 -3.26 -21.16
N ASN A 94 7.08 -4.51 -21.23
CA ASN A 94 7.96 -5.01 -22.28
C ASN A 94 7.28 -6.19 -23.02
N PRO A 95 6.44 -5.88 -24.03
CA PRO A 95 5.74 -6.91 -24.81
C PRO A 95 6.72 -7.71 -25.67
N SER A 96 6.41 -8.98 -25.90
CA SER A 96 7.20 -9.83 -26.83
C SER A 96 7.10 -9.36 -28.28
N GLN A 97 6.03 -8.64 -28.61
CA GLN A 97 5.84 -7.98 -29.91
C GLN A 97 5.42 -6.54 -29.68
N GLY A 98 6.17 -5.61 -30.27
CA GLY A 98 5.89 -4.17 -30.14
C GLY A 98 7.00 -3.39 -29.43
N ARG A 99 6.67 -2.18 -29.00
CA ARG A 99 7.61 -1.30 -28.32
C ARG A 99 7.39 -1.36 -26.81
N ALA A 100 8.49 -1.42 -26.07
CA ALA A 100 8.45 -1.25 -24.63
C ALA A 100 8.00 0.18 -24.26
N THR A 101 7.15 0.29 -23.24
CA THR A 101 6.69 1.55 -22.65
C THR A 101 7.05 1.59 -21.17
N ASN A 102 7.18 2.78 -20.64
CA ASN A 102 7.41 2.98 -19.21
C ASN A 102 6.83 4.31 -18.76
N GLY A 103 6.52 4.40 -17.48
CA GLY A 103 5.98 5.61 -16.88
C GLY A 103 5.61 5.39 -15.42
N PHE A 104 5.18 6.46 -14.78
CA PHE A 104 4.60 6.38 -13.45
C PHE A 104 3.12 6.06 -13.54
N ASP A 105 2.63 5.29 -12.59
CA ASP A 105 1.20 5.11 -12.36
C ASP A 105 0.58 6.35 -11.71
N ASN A 106 -0.67 6.29 -11.33
CA ASN A 106 -1.32 7.34 -10.57
C ASN A 106 -0.74 7.42 -9.15
N LEU A 107 -0.48 8.64 -8.68
CA LEU A 107 -0.02 8.88 -7.32
C LEU A 107 -1.07 8.40 -6.32
N SER A 108 -0.68 7.58 -5.37
CA SER A 108 -1.50 7.19 -4.23
C SER A 108 -1.26 8.15 -3.06
N ILE A 109 -2.33 8.64 -2.47
CA ILE A 109 -2.30 9.47 -1.26
C ILE A 109 -3.20 8.80 -0.23
N GLY A 110 -2.63 8.46 0.92
CA GLY A 110 -3.30 7.78 2.00
C GLY A 110 -3.30 8.58 3.31
N SER A 111 -4.12 8.13 4.23
CA SER A 111 -4.14 8.60 5.61
C SER A 111 -4.67 7.48 6.50
N LYS A 112 -4.01 7.24 7.61
CA LYS A 112 -4.38 6.23 8.60
C LYS A 112 -4.59 6.88 9.96
N TYR A 113 -5.64 6.49 10.65
CA TYR A 113 -5.97 6.94 11.99
C TYR A 113 -6.16 5.76 12.93
N GLU A 114 -5.29 5.66 13.94
CA GLU A 114 -5.36 4.67 15.00
C GLU A 114 -6.38 5.10 16.06
N PHE A 115 -7.58 4.52 15.99
CA PHE A 115 -8.66 4.92 16.87
C PHE A 115 -8.79 4.05 18.12
N PHE A 116 -8.21 2.84 18.11
CA PHE A 116 -8.22 1.94 19.24
C PHE A 116 -6.88 1.25 19.42
N GLU A 117 -6.36 1.30 20.62
CA GLU A 117 -5.16 0.62 21.07
C GLU A 117 -5.37 0.12 22.49
N ASN A 118 -4.97 -1.12 22.78
CA ASN A 118 -5.06 -1.71 24.09
C ASN A 118 -3.84 -2.60 24.35
N ASP A 119 -2.91 -2.11 25.17
CA ASP A 119 -1.66 -2.77 25.49
C ASP A 119 -1.85 -4.07 26.30
N GLU A 120 -2.80 -4.08 27.23
CA GLU A 120 -3.10 -5.24 28.06
C GLU A 120 -3.60 -6.43 27.23
N HIS A 121 -4.37 -6.14 26.19
CA HIS A 121 -4.93 -7.15 25.29
C HIS A 121 -4.17 -7.27 23.97
N GLU A 122 -3.01 -6.60 23.84
CA GLU A 122 -2.21 -6.62 22.60
C GLU A 122 -3.07 -6.39 21.35
N ALA A 123 -3.89 -5.33 21.36
CA ALA A 123 -4.85 -5.09 20.30
C ALA A 123 -4.76 -3.66 19.76
N VAL A 124 -4.85 -3.52 18.45
CA VAL A 124 -4.87 -2.23 17.74
C VAL A 124 -5.88 -2.28 16.61
N VAL A 125 -6.57 -1.17 16.37
CA VAL A 125 -7.48 -1.01 15.21
C VAL A 125 -7.33 0.39 14.64
N SER A 126 -7.13 0.46 13.32
CA SER A 126 -6.97 1.70 12.58
C SER A 126 -7.93 1.80 11.40
N LEU A 127 -8.34 3.02 11.08
CA LEU A 127 -9.09 3.35 9.88
C LEU A 127 -8.15 4.02 8.88
N GLY A 128 -8.22 3.59 7.64
CA GLY A 128 -7.49 4.19 6.52
C GLY A 128 -8.42 4.73 5.45
N LEU A 129 -7.93 5.70 4.74
CA LEU A 129 -8.54 6.20 3.51
C LEU A 129 -7.42 6.50 2.53
N ALA A 130 -7.40 5.83 1.40
CA ALA A 130 -6.47 6.11 0.31
C ALA A 130 -7.22 6.63 -0.92
N VAL A 131 -6.52 7.34 -1.77
CA VAL A 131 -6.98 7.77 -3.10
C VAL A 131 -5.85 7.65 -4.10
N ASP A 132 -6.09 6.91 -5.18
CA ASP A 132 -5.26 6.95 -6.37
C ASP A 132 -5.76 8.08 -7.26
N VAL A 133 -4.90 9.09 -7.46
CA VAL A 133 -5.28 10.33 -8.14
C VAL A 133 -5.26 10.12 -9.64
N GLY A 134 -6.43 9.85 -10.21
CA GLY A 134 -6.57 9.53 -11.62
C GLY A 134 -6.12 10.62 -12.58
N GLY A 135 -5.56 10.20 -13.71
CA GLY A 135 -5.19 11.06 -14.84
C GLY A 135 -3.87 11.83 -14.69
N ILE A 136 -3.12 11.61 -13.62
CA ILE A 136 -1.77 12.18 -13.46
C ILE A 136 -0.66 11.21 -13.88
N GLY A 137 -0.94 9.91 -13.84
CA GLY A 137 -0.05 8.86 -14.32
C GLY A 137 0.05 8.78 -15.84
N SER A 138 0.91 7.91 -16.31
CA SER A 138 1.18 7.70 -17.73
C SER A 138 0.16 6.72 -18.35
N LYS A 139 -0.59 7.17 -19.33
CA LYS A 139 -1.49 6.32 -20.11
C LYS A 139 -0.76 5.21 -20.88
N GLU A 140 0.54 5.39 -21.15
CA GLU A 140 1.34 4.39 -21.87
C GLU A 140 1.59 3.12 -21.06
N VAL A 141 1.40 3.18 -19.75
CA VAL A 141 1.51 2.03 -18.83
C VAL A 141 0.15 1.62 -18.25
N GLY A 142 -0.94 2.23 -18.70
CA GLY A 142 -2.30 1.86 -18.30
C GLY A 142 -2.83 2.61 -17.10
N ALA A 143 -2.18 3.73 -16.68
CA ALA A 143 -2.67 4.53 -15.56
C ALA A 143 -4.10 5.04 -15.82
N ASP A 144 -4.98 4.84 -14.85
CA ASP A 144 -6.39 5.20 -14.93
C ASP A 144 -6.62 6.70 -15.06
N SER A 145 -7.61 7.08 -15.86
CA SER A 145 -8.00 8.48 -16.05
C SER A 145 -8.96 9.00 -14.97
N PHE A 146 -9.41 8.13 -14.07
CA PHE A 146 -10.33 8.41 -12.97
C PHE A 146 -9.63 8.08 -11.64
N SER A 147 -10.11 8.67 -10.55
CA SER A 147 -9.60 8.38 -9.21
C SER A 147 -10.32 7.21 -8.58
N THR A 148 -9.61 6.46 -7.72
CA THR A 148 -10.20 5.38 -6.92
C THR A 148 -10.01 5.69 -5.45
N TRP A 149 -11.09 5.67 -4.67
CA TRP A 149 -11.09 5.83 -3.23
C TRP A 149 -11.12 4.48 -2.54
N THR A 150 -10.27 4.31 -1.54
CA THR A 150 -10.16 3.05 -0.79
C THR A 150 -10.27 3.31 0.72
N PRO A 151 -11.49 3.43 1.28
CA PRO A 151 -11.67 3.33 2.71
C PRO A 151 -11.33 1.92 3.19
N GLY A 152 -10.60 1.82 4.31
CA GLY A 152 -10.13 0.55 4.85
C GLY A 152 -10.10 0.51 6.38
N LEU A 153 -10.09 -0.70 6.91
CA LEU A 153 -9.91 -1.04 8.31
C LEU A 153 -8.69 -1.94 8.44
N PHE A 154 -7.84 -1.64 9.41
CA PHE A 154 -6.65 -2.41 9.75
C PHE A 154 -6.75 -2.84 11.20
N PHE A 155 -6.32 -4.06 11.52
CA PHE A 155 -6.34 -4.54 12.90
C PHE A 155 -5.18 -5.48 13.19
N GLY A 156 -4.74 -5.47 14.45
CA GLY A 156 -3.82 -6.43 15.01
C GLY A 156 -4.33 -6.93 16.36
N LYS A 157 -4.20 -8.24 16.62
CA LYS A 157 -4.55 -8.86 17.91
C LYS A 157 -3.54 -9.93 18.26
N GLY A 158 -2.79 -9.72 19.32
CA GLY A 158 -1.95 -10.72 19.94
C GLY A 158 -2.75 -11.67 20.84
N LEU A 159 -2.26 -12.86 21.04
CA LEU A 159 -2.88 -13.88 21.89
C LEU A 159 -2.18 -14.02 23.25
N GLY A 160 -1.38 -13.02 23.68
CA GLY A 160 -0.64 -13.03 24.92
C GLY A 160 -1.51 -13.05 26.19
N ASP A 161 -2.73 -12.52 26.11
CA ASP A 161 -3.72 -12.45 27.17
C ASP A 161 -4.55 -13.72 27.38
N LEU A 162 -4.27 -14.80 26.61
CA LEU A 162 -4.96 -16.08 26.77
C LEU A 162 -4.66 -16.73 28.12
N LEU A 163 -5.62 -17.55 28.57
CA LEU A 163 -5.50 -18.36 29.79
C LEU A 163 -4.25 -19.25 29.74
N GLU A 164 -3.63 -19.53 30.91
CA GLU A 164 -2.46 -20.38 31.00
C GLU A 164 -2.62 -21.79 30.39
N ALA A 165 -3.82 -22.33 30.40
CA ALA A 165 -4.12 -23.58 29.72
C ALA A 165 -3.86 -23.56 28.20
N LEU A 166 -3.85 -22.34 27.60
CA LEU A 166 -3.61 -22.09 26.18
C LEU A 166 -2.27 -21.38 25.93
N ARG A 167 -1.31 -21.46 26.86
CA ARG A 167 -0.02 -20.76 26.81
C ARG A 167 0.77 -21.00 25.50
N PHE A 168 0.57 -22.15 24.84
CA PHE A 168 1.23 -22.47 23.58
C PHE A 168 0.74 -21.61 22.40
N LEU A 169 -0.43 -20.94 22.54
CA LEU A 169 -0.96 -19.99 21.56
C LEU A 169 -0.51 -18.55 21.83
N LYS A 170 -0.01 -18.24 23.04
CA LYS A 170 0.39 -16.87 23.39
C LYS A 170 1.43 -16.24 22.44
N PRO A 171 2.38 -16.99 21.81
CA PRO A 171 3.29 -16.40 20.84
C PRO A 171 2.63 -15.98 19.53
N PHE A 172 1.41 -16.41 19.26
CA PHE A 172 0.71 -16.08 18.03
C PHE A 172 -0.01 -14.73 18.09
N ALA A 173 -0.14 -14.12 16.92
CA ALA A 173 -0.94 -12.94 16.70
C ALA A 173 -1.65 -13.05 15.34
N ILE A 174 -2.70 -12.28 15.16
CA ILE A 174 -3.44 -12.17 13.92
C ILE A 174 -3.45 -10.71 13.52
N THR A 175 -3.04 -10.41 12.30
CA THR A 175 -3.25 -9.11 11.66
C THR A 175 -4.19 -9.25 10.49
N GLY A 176 -4.86 -8.18 10.14
CA GLY A 176 -5.74 -8.18 8.99
C GLY A 176 -6.13 -6.79 8.54
N GLN A 177 -6.59 -6.74 7.30
CA GLN A 177 -7.18 -5.54 6.71
C GLN A 177 -8.40 -5.90 5.87
N ALA A 178 -9.31 -4.94 5.73
CA ALA A 178 -10.42 -5.00 4.80
C ALA A 178 -10.72 -3.61 4.26
N GLY A 179 -10.92 -3.49 2.95
CA GLY A 179 -11.18 -2.22 2.28
C GLY A 179 -12.13 -2.39 1.09
N VAL A 180 -12.62 -1.28 0.58
CA VAL A 180 -13.44 -1.25 -0.63
C VAL A 180 -12.86 -0.21 -1.58
N GLN A 181 -12.42 -0.64 -2.75
CA GLN A 181 -12.00 0.25 -3.83
C GLN A 181 -13.26 0.78 -4.54
N ILE A 182 -13.41 2.08 -4.58
CA ILE A 182 -14.57 2.78 -5.14
C ILE A 182 -14.08 3.72 -6.25
N PRO A 183 -14.14 3.30 -7.53
CA PRO A 183 -13.79 4.14 -8.66
C PRO A 183 -14.75 5.34 -8.80
N THR A 184 -14.21 6.53 -9.08
CA THR A 184 -15.04 7.72 -9.34
C THR A 184 -15.76 7.67 -10.70
N SER A 185 -15.40 6.71 -11.54
CA SER A 185 -16.07 6.42 -12.81
C SER A 185 -16.45 4.95 -12.89
N ALA A 186 -17.73 4.66 -13.04
CA ALA A 186 -18.23 3.28 -13.17
C ALA A 186 -17.86 2.62 -14.52
N SER A 187 -17.46 3.41 -15.52
CA SER A 187 -16.99 2.89 -16.80
C SER A 187 -16.22 3.96 -17.58
N THR A 188 -15.25 3.52 -18.36
CA THR A 188 -14.58 4.35 -19.38
C THR A 188 -14.98 3.86 -20.77
N ARG A 189 -14.92 4.79 -21.73
CA ARG A 189 -15.24 4.50 -23.14
C ARG A 189 -14.01 4.83 -23.97
N SER A 190 -13.52 3.85 -24.71
CA SER A 190 -12.52 4.04 -25.76
C SER A 190 -13.13 3.86 -27.13
N ILE A 191 -12.62 4.59 -28.11
CA ILE A 191 -13.02 4.47 -29.51
C ILE A 191 -11.78 4.05 -30.29
N THR A 192 -11.78 2.82 -30.76
CA THR A 192 -10.72 2.30 -31.63
C THR A 192 -11.20 2.40 -33.08
N VAL A 193 -10.44 3.08 -33.92
CA VAL A 193 -10.71 3.14 -35.36
C VAL A 193 -9.86 2.13 -36.07
N ASN A 194 -10.48 1.19 -36.76
CA ASN A 194 -9.77 0.25 -37.64
C ASN A 194 -9.21 1.02 -38.84
N GLU A 195 -7.89 1.16 -38.89
CA GLU A 195 -7.21 1.91 -39.97
C GLU A 195 -7.43 1.33 -41.37
N GLN A 196 -7.82 0.06 -41.49
CA GLN A 196 -8.03 -0.61 -42.78
C GLN A 196 -9.45 -0.49 -43.30
N THR A 197 -10.44 -0.49 -42.39
CA THR A 197 -11.87 -0.42 -42.78
C THR A 197 -12.50 0.95 -42.52
N GLY A 198 -11.86 1.79 -41.68
CA GLY A 198 -12.43 3.07 -41.23
C GLY A 198 -13.59 2.91 -40.25
N GLU A 199 -13.89 1.70 -39.81
CA GLU A 199 -14.94 1.43 -38.83
C GLU A 199 -14.48 1.80 -37.43
N SER A 200 -15.38 2.42 -36.66
CA SER A 200 -15.14 2.78 -35.27
C SER A 200 -15.77 1.71 -34.36
N GLU A 201 -14.97 1.09 -33.54
CA GLU A 201 -15.43 0.19 -32.48
C GLU A 201 -15.44 0.95 -31.14
N ILE A 202 -16.55 0.86 -30.43
CA ILE A 202 -16.68 1.47 -29.10
C ILE A 202 -16.49 0.36 -28.08
N GLU A 203 -15.41 0.43 -27.33
CA GLU A 203 -15.15 -0.44 -26.19
C GLU A 203 -15.58 0.29 -24.90
N ILE A 204 -16.34 -0.43 -24.06
CA ILE A 204 -16.76 0.07 -22.75
C ILE A 204 -16.12 -0.82 -21.69
N GLU A 205 -15.17 -0.27 -20.98
CA GLU A 205 -14.57 -0.91 -19.81
C GLU A 205 -15.37 -0.52 -18.56
N ARG A 206 -15.68 -1.50 -17.72
CA ARG A 206 -16.44 -1.30 -16.48
C ARG A 206 -15.49 -1.36 -15.27
N HIS A 207 -15.70 -0.44 -14.35
CA HIS A 207 -14.93 -0.32 -13.12
C HIS A 207 -15.88 -0.57 -11.91
N PRO A 208 -16.08 -1.83 -11.51
CA PRO A 208 -16.91 -2.14 -10.36
C PRO A 208 -16.19 -1.77 -9.05
N ASP A 209 -16.98 -1.58 -7.99
CA ASP A 209 -16.42 -1.57 -6.64
C ASP A 209 -15.79 -2.93 -6.33
N VAL A 210 -14.60 -2.91 -5.71
CA VAL A 210 -13.83 -4.12 -5.39
C VAL A 210 -13.65 -4.22 -3.88
N LEU A 211 -14.13 -5.30 -3.28
CA LEU A 211 -13.82 -5.65 -1.90
C LEU A 211 -12.45 -6.30 -1.84
N GLU A 212 -11.54 -5.71 -1.10
CA GLU A 212 -10.23 -6.26 -0.78
C GLU A 212 -10.16 -6.66 0.69
N TRP A 213 -9.49 -7.75 1.00
CA TRP A 213 -9.22 -8.16 2.37
C TRP A 213 -8.05 -9.10 2.44
N GLY A 214 -7.37 -9.08 3.57
CA GLY A 214 -6.27 -9.97 3.87
C GLY A 214 -6.14 -10.20 5.36
N PHE A 215 -5.53 -11.30 5.74
CA PHE A 215 -5.10 -11.54 7.12
C PHE A 215 -3.83 -12.38 7.14
N ALA A 216 -3.04 -12.21 8.20
CA ALA A 216 -1.85 -13.00 8.45
C ALA A 216 -1.88 -13.56 9.86
N LEU A 217 -1.36 -14.78 10.02
CA LEU A 217 -1.05 -15.37 11.30
C LEU A 217 0.45 -15.21 11.56
N GLU A 218 0.80 -14.54 12.63
CA GLU A 218 2.15 -14.22 13.00
C GLU A 218 2.61 -15.04 14.20
N TYR A 219 3.92 -15.29 14.26
CA TYR A 219 4.54 -15.99 15.39
C TYR A 219 5.74 -15.19 15.92
N SER A 220 5.66 -14.74 17.15
CA SER A 220 6.72 -13.94 17.79
C SER A 220 7.75 -14.81 18.47
N VAL A 221 8.96 -14.87 17.91
CA VAL A 221 10.10 -15.53 18.54
C VAL A 221 10.58 -14.74 19.77
N ILE A 222 10.45 -13.41 19.75
CA ILE A 222 10.83 -12.53 20.88
C ILE A 222 9.95 -12.82 22.09
N TYR A 223 8.67 -13.08 21.88
CA TYR A 223 7.75 -13.45 22.96
C TYR A 223 8.18 -14.71 23.70
N LEU A 224 8.76 -15.69 22.99
CA LEU A 224 9.31 -16.90 23.62
C LEU A 224 10.53 -16.62 24.47
N GLN A 225 11.40 -15.69 24.09
CA GLN A 225 12.59 -15.37 24.86
C GLN A 225 12.25 -14.77 26.21
N SER A 226 11.20 -13.95 26.30
CA SER A 226 10.73 -13.40 27.59
C SER A 226 10.18 -14.46 28.53
N GLN A 227 9.64 -15.55 28.00
CA GLN A 227 9.07 -16.66 28.77
C GLN A 227 10.09 -17.72 29.19
N VAL A 228 11.29 -17.72 28.60
CA VAL A 228 12.37 -18.69 28.91
C VAL A 228 13.34 -18.12 29.95
N GLN A 229 13.29 -16.81 30.22
CA GLN A 229 14.19 -16.15 31.19
C GLN A 229 13.60 -16.06 32.61
N ASP A 230 12.36 -16.43 32.83
CA ASP A 230 11.69 -16.60 34.13
C ASP A 230 11.61 -18.10 34.51
#